data_02c466c8cda764ec5768f278f3cf8eec
#
_entry.id   02c466c8cda764ec5768f278f3cf8eec
#
_cell.length_a   1.000
_cell.length_b   1.000
_cell.length_c   1.000
_cell.angle_alpha   90.00
_cell.angle_beta   90.00
_cell.angle_gamma   90.00
#
_symmetry.space_group_name_H-M   'P 1'
#
loop_
_entity.id
_entity.type
_entity.pdbx_description
1 polymer ?
#
loop_
_entity_poly.entity_id
_entity_poly.type
_entity_poly.pdbx_seq_one_letter_code
_entity_poly.pdbx_strand_id
1 'polypeptide(L)'
;LAVPLVALLTYLSYTVLHESVHGSITGSDQSLRWLNKALGYMAAWIVMIPLTAHRHEHMAHHRYANDEARDPDFHIGRMRGSLVAPVRAVLQAIVNQFSYYARSRWRDAPPRQNLYLCLEVIAALGPRLAVLVTGFWVEGLALFVLAWLIGAMILLYLFAYVVHRPHEQVGRYLDTSTILLRGPLRTLLNWLWMYQNYHSIHHLFPRVPFYQYAKLYEDIEEIMLAKGAPVYRVTTGGLEQVVPRFVT
;
A
#
# COMPACT_ATOMS: atom_id res chain seq x y z
N LEU A 1 -3.64 4.63 -25.16
CA LEU A 1 -4.38 3.64 -24.34
C LEU A 1 -3.48 2.83 -23.41
N ALA A 2 -2.22 2.49 -23.80
CA ALA A 2 -1.34 1.65 -22.95
C ALA A 2 -0.95 2.33 -21.62
N VAL A 3 -0.63 3.63 -21.63
CA VAL A 3 -0.21 4.36 -20.43
C VAL A 3 -1.24 4.29 -19.29
N PRO A 4 -2.51 4.66 -19.46
CA PRO A 4 -3.50 4.56 -18.38
C PRO A 4 -3.75 3.11 -17.94
N LEU A 5 -3.67 2.14 -18.85
CA LEU A 5 -3.81 0.73 -18.49
C LEU A 5 -2.65 0.24 -17.60
N VAL A 6 -1.39 0.56 -17.94
CA VAL A 6 -0.23 0.19 -17.14
C VAL A 6 -0.24 0.91 -15.79
N ALA A 7 -0.66 2.19 -15.74
CA ALA A 7 -0.82 2.91 -14.49
C ALA A 7 -1.86 2.23 -13.57
N LEU A 8 -3.00 1.84 -14.13
CA LEU A 8 -4.03 1.11 -13.40
C LEU A 8 -3.53 -0.26 -12.93
N LEU A 9 -2.83 -1.03 -13.78
CA LEU A 9 -2.24 -2.31 -13.41
C LEU A 9 -1.21 -2.15 -12.29
N THR A 10 -0.38 -1.11 -12.32
CA THR A 10 0.57 -0.80 -11.25
C THR A 10 -0.17 -0.58 -9.92
N TYR A 11 -1.21 0.24 -9.92
CA TYR A 11 -2.03 0.51 -8.75
C TYR A 11 -2.70 -0.77 -8.20
N LEU A 12 -3.39 -1.54 -9.04
CA LEU A 12 -4.12 -2.73 -8.61
C LEU A 12 -3.19 -3.86 -8.15
N SER A 13 -2.04 -4.03 -8.82
CA SER A 13 -1.08 -5.08 -8.46
C SER A 13 -0.46 -4.87 -7.09
N TYR A 14 -0.42 -3.63 -6.59
CA TYR A 14 0.08 -3.39 -5.25
C TYR A 14 -0.78 -4.07 -4.18
N THR A 15 -2.11 -4.11 -4.34
CA THR A 15 -2.95 -4.83 -3.39
C THR A 15 -2.58 -6.32 -3.34
N VAL A 16 -2.28 -6.95 -4.48
CA VAL A 16 -1.85 -8.36 -4.50
C VAL A 16 -0.49 -8.54 -3.82
N LEU A 17 0.47 -7.61 -4.05
CA LEU A 17 1.75 -7.59 -3.36
C LEU A 17 1.56 -7.50 -1.84
N HIS A 18 0.75 -6.56 -1.42
CA HIS A 18 0.43 -6.26 -0.03
C HIS A 18 -0.26 -7.45 0.69
N GLU A 19 -1.29 -8.05 0.08
CA GLU A 19 -1.92 -9.25 0.59
C GLU A 19 -0.92 -10.42 0.70
N SER A 20 -0.01 -10.55 -0.28
CA SER A 20 1.04 -11.58 -0.23
C SER A 20 2.00 -11.39 0.95
N VAL A 21 2.32 -10.15 1.32
CA VAL A 21 3.17 -9.84 2.48
C VAL A 21 2.56 -10.38 3.77
N HIS A 22 1.23 -10.26 3.92
CA HIS A 22 0.48 -10.73 5.10
C HIS A 22 0.08 -12.21 5.02
N GLY A 23 0.19 -12.82 3.85
CA GLY A 23 -0.25 -14.21 3.61
C GLY A 23 -1.75 -14.37 3.54
N SER A 24 -2.49 -13.28 3.27
CA SER A 24 -3.95 -13.25 3.22
C SER A 24 -4.55 -13.82 1.93
N ILE A 25 -3.78 -13.90 0.84
CA ILE A 25 -4.28 -14.43 -0.46
C ILE A 25 -4.81 -15.86 -0.31
N THR A 26 -4.12 -16.69 0.45
CA THR A 26 -4.48 -18.12 0.63
C THR A 26 -4.95 -18.42 2.06
N GLY A 27 -5.08 -17.41 2.89
CA GLY A 27 -5.55 -17.54 4.27
C GLY A 27 -4.70 -18.54 5.08
N SER A 28 -5.36 -19.45 5.79
CA SER A 28 -4.69 -20.44 6.65
C SER A 28 -4.23 -21.70 5.89
N ASP A 29 -4.55 -21.85 4.61
CA ASP A 29 -4.21 -23.05 3.83
C ASP A 29 -2.70 -23.07 3.52
N GLN A 30 -2.01 -23.97 4.22
CA GLN A 30 -0.57 -24.14 4.09
C GLN A 30 -0.17 -24.79 2.73
N SER A 31 -1.06 -25.58 2.14
CA SER A 31 -0.80 -26.24 0.85
C SER A 31 -0.71 -25.23 -0.29
N LEU A 32 -1.35 -24.07 -0.17
CA LEU A 32 -1.38 -22.99 -1.14
C LEU A 32 -0.34 -21.88 -0.88
N ARG A 33 0.55 -22.04 0.10
CA ARG A 33 1.60 -21.02 0.38
C ARG A 33 2.46 -20.68 -0.83
N TRP A 34 2.68 -21.64 -1.72
CA TRP A 34 3.41 -21.41 -2.96
C TRP A 34 2.69 -20.40 -3.88
N LEU A 35 1.34 -20.48 -3.95
CA LEU A 35 0.50 -19.56 -4.74
C LEU A 35 0.58 -18.14 -4.18
N ASN A 36 0.49 -17.98 -2.85
CA ASN A 36 0.67 -16.69 -2.20
C ASN A 36 2.01 -16.04 -2.59
N LYS A 37 3.10 -16.82 -2.57
CA LYS A 37 4.43 -16.33 -2.97
C LYS A 37 4.50 -16.01 -4.48
N ALA A 38 3.98 -16.88 -5.33
CA ALA A 38 4.01 -16.69 -6.78
C ALA A 38 3.28 -15.41 -7.19
N LEU A 39 2.08 -15.19 -6.65
CA LEU A 39 1.30 -13.99 -6.89
C LEU A 39 2.00 -12.74 -6.32
N GLY A 40 2.62 -12.85 -5.14
CA GLY A 40 3.41 -11.78 -4.55
C GLY A 40 4.61 -11.39 -5.42
N TYR A 41 5.39 -12.33 -5.94
CA TYR A 41 6.50 -12.05 -6.84
C TYR A 41 6.05 -11.47 -8.18
N MET A 42 4.95 -11.97 -8.74
CA MET A 42 4.37 -11.41 -9.97
C MET A 42 3.95 -9.96 -9.77
N ALA A 43 3.25 -9.67 -8.69
CA ALA A 43 2.82 -8.32 -8.35
C ALA A 43 4.02 -7.40 -8.06
N ALA A 44 5.01 -7.86 -7.30
CA ALA A 44 6.27 -7.17 -7.03
C ALA A 44 7.00 -6.78 -8.33
N TRP A 45 7.03 -7.69 -9.31
CA TRP A 45 7.62 -7.43 -10.62
C TRP A 45 6.85 -6.33 -11.40
N ILE A 46 5.52 -6.34 -11.36
CA ILE A 46 4.69 -5.32 -12.03
C ILE A 46 4.90 -3.93 -11.38
N VAL A 47 4.83 -3.88 -10.04
CA VAL A 47 4.94 -2.64 -9.27
C VAL A 47 6.39 -2.13 -9.19
N MET A 48 7.38 -2.95 -9.55
CA MET A 48 8.82 -2.68 -9.39
C MET A 48 9.26 -2.48 -7.93
N ILE A 49 8.60 -3.16 -7.02
CA ILE A 49 8.92 -3.15 -5.59
C ILE A 49 9.39 -4.56 -5.18
N PRO A 50 10.64 -4.75 -4.73
CA PRO A 50 11.13 -6.07 -4.30
C PRO A 50 10.32 -6.61 -3.11
N LEU A 51 9.71 -7.78 -3.26
CA LEU A 51 8.90 -8.43 -2.21
C LEU A 51 9.67 -8.60 -0.90
N THR A 52 10.95 -8.97 -0.99
CA THR A 52 11.82 -9.20 0.18
C THR A 52 12.01 -7.94 1.01
N ALA A 53 12.34 -6.81 0.37
CA ALA A 53 12.52 -5.54 1.06
C ALA A 53 11.19 -4.98 1.55
N HIS A 54 10.17 -5.01 0.69
CA HIS A 54 8.84 -4.51 1.01
C HIS A 54 8.23 -5.20 2.22
N ARG A 55 8.34 -6.53 2.29
CA ARG A 55 7.84 -7.25 3.45
C ARG A 55 8.46 -6.78 4.75
N HIS A 56 9.77 -6.53 4.76
CA HIS A 56 10.47 -6.09 5.96
C HIS A 56 10.04 -4.67 6.37
N GLU A 57 10.00 -3.75 5.42
CA GLU A 57 9.57 -2.36 5.62
C GLU A 57 8.11 -2.28 6.06
N HIS A 58 7.21 -2.93 5.33
CA HIS A 58 5.78 -2.89 5.58
C HIS A 58 5.37 -3.48 6.94
N MET A 59 6.03 -4.55 7.38
CA MET A 59 5.83 -5.11 8.73
C MET A 59 6.34 -4.16 9.84
N ALA A 60 7.34 -3.33 9.54
CA ALA A 60 7.78 -2.28 10.46
C ALA A 60 6.77 -1.12 10.49
N HIS A 61 6.24 -0.72 9.31
CA HIS A 61 5.16 0.25 9.21
C HIS A 61 3.94 -0.16 10.05
N HIS A 62 3.44 -1.39 9.95
CA HIS A 62 2.34 -1.88 10.80
C HIS A 62 2.63 -1.81 12.30
N ARG A 63 3.88 -1.99 12.68
CA ARG A 63 4.28 -1.94 14.09
C ARG A 63 4.39 -0.51 14.63
N TYR A 64 4.75 0.43 13.79
CA TYR A 64 5.15 1.77 14.17
C TYR A 64 4.40 2.88 13.43
N ALA A 65 3.26 2.57 12.81
CA ALA A 65 2.50 3.49 11.99
C ALA A 65 2.35 4.87 12.66
N ASN A 66 2.68 5.92 11.90
CA ASN A 66 2.72 7.32 12.32
C ASN A 66 3.78 7.69 13.41
N ASP A 67 4.65 6.78 13.81
CA ASP A 67 5.78 7.12 14.69
C ASP A 67 6.90 7.76 13.87
N GLU A 68 7.20 9.04 14.12
CA GLU A 68 8.18 9.82 13.34
C GLU A 68 9.57 9.19 13.28
N ALA A 69 10.00 8.53 14.35
CA ALA A 69 11.35 7.96 14.46
C ALA A 69 11.46 6.54 13.88
N ARG A 70 10.36 5.78 13.85
CA ARG A 70 10.38 4.35 13.59
C ARG A 70 9.58 3.89 12.39
N ASP A 71 8.56 4.66 11.98
CA ASP A 71 7.76 4.33 10.79
C ASP A 71 8.53 4.67 9.51
N PRO A 72 8.88 3.69 8.67
CA PRO A 72 9.56 3.95 7.40
C PRO A 72 8.72 4.81 6.44
N ASP A 73 7.39 4.78 6.58
CA ASP A 73 6.45 5.49 5.71
C ASP A 73 5.99 6.84 6.28
N PHE A 74 6.50 7.26 7.44
CA PHE A 74 6.10 8.52 8.08
C PHE A 74 6.15 9.75 7.16
N HIS A 75 7.09 9.78 6.21
CA HIS A 75 7.24 10.86 5.25
C HIS A 75 6.02 11.07 4.33
N ILE A 76 5.19 10.02 4.14
CA ILE A 76 3.98 10.08 3.30
C ILE A 76 2.94 11.02 3.91
N GLY A 77 2.80 11.02 5.24
CA GLY A 77 1.92 11.93 5.97
C GLY A 77 2.24 13.42 5.74
N ARG A 78 3.48 13.72 5.34
CA ARG A 78 3.95 15.08 5.00
C ARG A 78 3.71 15.49 3.54
N MET A 79 2.96 14.72 2.77
CA MET A 79 2.64 14.96 1.36
C MET A 79 1.62 16.10 1.22
N ARG A 80 2.00 17.33 1.61
CA ARG A 80 1.15 18.54 1.63
C ARG A 80 1.81 19.69 0.86
N GLY A 81 0.98 20.59 0.32
CA GLY A 81 1.34 21.97 -0.01
C GLY A 81 2.06 22.22 -1.33
N SER A 82 2.30 21.21 -2.19
CA SER A 82 2.97 21.41 -3.47
C SER A 82 2.54 20.38 -4.50
N LEU A 83 2.45 20.78 -5.77
CA LEU A 83 2.18 19.89 -6.89
C LEU A 83 3.28 18.83 -7.10
N VAL A 84 4.49 19.10 -6.61
CA VAL A 84 5.62 18.15 -6.68
C VAL A 84 5.70 17.21 -5.48
N ALA A 85 4.91 17.46 -4.43
CA ALA A 85 4.93 16.64 -3.23
C ALA A 85 4.63 15.14 -3.49
N PRO A 86 3.66 14.76 -4.34
CA PRO A 86 3.42 13.35 -4.69
C PRO A 86 4.63 12.70 -5.37
N VAL A 87 5.29 13.40 -6.29
CA VAL A 87 6.50 12.88 -6.96
C VAL A 87 7.64 12.68 -5.96
N ARG A 88 7.87 13.66 -5.08
CA ARG A 88 8.87 13.54 -4.01
C ARG A 88 8.55 12.36 -3.08
N ALA A 89 7.29 12.17 -2.72
CA ALA A 89 6.88 11.06 -1.86
C ALA A 89 7.16 9.70 -2.53
N VAL A 90 6.87 9.55 -3.84
CA VAL A 90 7.21 8.33 -4.60
C VAL A 90 8.71 8.08 -4.60
N LEU A 91 9.52 9.10 -4.93
CA LEU A 91 10.97 8.95 -4.94
C LEU A 91 11.53 8.63 -3.56
N GLN A 92 11.00 9.26 -2.52
CA GLN A 92 11.38 8.98 -1.14
C GLN A 92 10.99 7.55 -0.73
N ALA A 93 9.80 7.06 -1.12
CA ALA A 93 9.38 5.69 -0.85
C ALA A 93 10.32 4.66 -1.51
N ILE A 94 10.76 4.91 -2.77
CA ILE A 94 11.75 4.05 -3.43
C ILE A 94 13.06 4.01 -2.62
N VAL A 95 13.57 5.18 -2.25
CA VAL A 95 14.82 5.27 -1.47
C VAL A 95 14.66 4.59 -0.11
N ASN A 96 13.56 4.81 0.57
CA ASN A 96 13.29 4.20 1.88
C ASN A 96 13.21 2.68 1.81
N GLN A 97 12.54 2.14 0.79
CA GLN A 97 12.41 0.71 0.56
C GLN A 97 13.77 -0.01 0.64
N PHE A 98 14.75 0.50 -0.09
CA PHE A 98 16.11 -0.09 -0.11
C PHE A 98 16.95 0.30 1.11
N SER A 99 16.91 1.57 1.48
CA SER A 99 17.74 2.07 2.57
C SER A 99 17.29 1.52 3.94
N TYR A 100 15.99 1.31 4.13
CA TYR A 100 15.47 0.72 5.36
C TYR A 100 15.95 -0.74 5.50
N TYR A 101 15.82 -1.55 4.44
CA TYR A 101 16.31 -2.92 4.44
C TYR A 101 17.82 -2.98 4.63
N ALA A 102 18.57 -2.13 3.93
CA ALA A 102 20.04 -2.08 4.04
C ALA A 102 20.53 -1.75 5.45
N ARG A 103 19.87 -0.82 6.13
CA ARG A 103 20.26 -0.39 7.49
C ARG A 103 19.80 -1.36 8.57
N SER A 104 18.57 -1.87 8.46
CA SER A 104 17.91 -2.60 9.55
C SER A 104 17.92 -4.11 9.40
N ARG A 105 18.26 -4.65 8.22
CA ARG A 105 18.14 -6.09 7.97
C ARG A 105 19.31 -6.72 7.24
N TRP A 106 19.99 -6.02 6.35
CA TRP A 106 20.99 -6.60 5.43
C TRP A 106 22.07 -7.43 6.16
N ARG A 107 22.61 -6.92 7.27
CA ARG A 107 23.69 -7.57 8.01
C ARG A 107 23.23 -8.83 8.76
N ASP A 108 21.99 -8.79 9.26
CA ASP A 108 21.43 -9.85 10.11
C ASP A 108 20.57 -10.84 9.32
N ALA A 109 20.32 -10.57 8.05
CA ALA A 109 19.58 -11.46 7.19
C ALA A 109 20.38 -12.68 6.79
N PRO A 110 19.75 -13.88 6.68
CA PRO A 110 20.40 -15.01 6.05
C PRO A 110 20.87 -14.63 4.64
N PRO A 111 22.08 -15.07 4.18
CA PRO A 111 22.61 -14.74 2.85
C PRO A 111 21.62 -15.02 1.71
N ARG A 112 20.83 -16.07 1.83
CA ARG A 112 19.77 -16.44 0.88
C ARG A 112 18.71 -15.33 0.74
N GLN A 113 18.38 -14.63 1.80
CA GLN A 113 17.39 -13.53 1.75
C GLN A 113 17.93 -12.34 0.95
N ASN A 114 19.19 -11.99 1.17
CA ASN A 114 19.86 -10.92 0.41
C ASN A 114 20.01 -11.31 -1.08
N LEU A 115 20.32 -12.58 -1.36
CA LEU A 115 20.34 -13.08 -2.73
C LEU A 115 18.97 -12.93 -3.41
N TYR A 116 17.89 -13.28 -2.72
CA TYR A 116 16.54 -13.09 -3.28
C TYR A 116 16.26 -11.62 -3.58
N LEU A 117 16.60 -10.68 -2.68
CA LEU A 117 16.47 -9.25 -2.95
C LEU A 117 17.22 -8.84 -4.22
N CYS A 118 18.49 -9.29 -4.39
CA CYS A 118 19.25 -8.97 -5.58
C CYS A 118 18.60 -9.54 -6.85
N LEU A 119 18.13 -10.79 -6.80
CA LEU A 119 17.46 -11.43 -7.94
C LEU A 119 16.14 -10.73 -8.29
N GLU A 120 15.36 -10.30 -7.29
CA GLU A 120 14.12 -9.54 -7.46
C GLU A 120 14.39 -8.21 -8.16
N VAL A 121 15.42 -7.48 -7.74
CA VAL A 121 15.84 -6.21 -8.36
C VAL A 121 16.28 -6.42 -9.82
N ILE A 122 17.13 -7.41 -10.06
CA ILE A 122 17.58 -7.74 -11.42
C ILE A 122 16.41 -8.15 -12.31
N ALA A 123 15.50 -8.99 -11.82
CA ALA A 123 14.33 -9.43 -12.56
C ALA A 123 13.35 -8.28 -12.85
N ALA A 124 13.21 -7.31 -11.92
CA ALA A 124 12.35 -6.16 -12.11
C ALA A 124 12.97 -5.12 -13.07
N LEU A 125 14.22 -4.77 -12.89
CA LEU A 125 14.86 -3.69 -13.64
C LEU A 125 15.52 -4.15 -14.94
N GLY A 126 16.11 -5.34 -14.96
CA GLY A 126 16.91 -5.82 -16.11
C GLY A 126 16.14 -5.79 -17.44
N PRO A 127 14.97 -6.43 -17.58
CA PRO A 127 14.20 -6.41 -18.82
C PRO A 127 13.77 -4.99 -19.24
N ARG A 128 13.45 -4.13 -18.28
CA ARG A 128 13.04 -2.74 -18.54
C ARG A 128 14.19 -1.89 -19.05
N LEU A 129 15.36 -2.02 -18.42
CA LEU A 129 16.58 -1.35 -18.89
C LEU A 129 16.99 -1.88 -20.26
N ALA A 130 16.84 -3.18 -20.52
CA ALA A 130 17.11 -3.75 -21.84
C ALA A 130 16.23 -3.10 -22.92
N VAL A 131 14.95 -2.87 -22.65
CA VAL A 131 14.07 -2.15 -23.60
C VAL A 131 14.52 -0.71 -23.83
N LEU A 132 14.95 0.00 -22.76
CA LEU A 132 15.40 1.39 -22.88
C LEU A 132 16.65 1.58 -23.72
N VAL A 133 17.50 0.54 -23.88
CA VAL A 133 18.69 0.60 -24.73
C VAL A 133 18.46 0.07 -26.15
N THR A 134 17.22 -0.26 -26.50
CA THR A 134 16.80 -0.69 -27.84
C THR A 134 16.17 0.46 -28.62
N GLY A 135 15.72 0.19 -29.86
CA GLY A 135 14.93 1.15 -30.65
C GLY A 135 13.57 1.52 -30.06
N PHE A 136 13.12 0.84 -28.99
CA PHE A 136 11.82 1.05 -28.32
C PHE A 136 11.95 1.88 -27.03
N TRP A 137 12.98 2.70 -26.91
CA TRP A 137 13.23 3.50 -25.69
C TRP A 137 12.11 4.49 -25.37
N VAL A 138 11.41 5.04 -26.38
CA VAL A 138 10.28 5.99 -26.16
C VAL A 138 9.11 5.25 -25.52
N GLU A 139 8.73 4.10 -26.04
CA GLU A 139 7.69 3.24 -25.49
C GLU A 139 8.10 2.76 -24.09
N GLY A 140 9.35 2.41 -23.91
CA GLY A 140 9.93 2.03 -22.62
C GLY A 140 9.81 3.14 -21.58
N LEU A 141 10.16 4.39 -21.92
CA LEU A 141 9.96 5.54 -21.05
C LEU A 141 8.48 5.80 -20.75
N ALA A 142 7.62 5.71 -21.76
CA ALA A 142 6.19 5.92 -21.58
C ALA A 142 5.54 4.88 -20.65
N LEU A 143 5.92 3.61 -20.76
CA LEU A 143 5.28 2.53 -20.03
C LEU A 143 5.96 2.23 -18.68
N PHE A 144 7.31 2.22 -18.64
CA PHE A 144 8.04 1.81 -17.43
C PHE A 144 8.41 2.96 -16.51
N VAL A 145 8.36 4.20 -17.01
CA VAL A 145 8.64 5.38 -16.18
C VAL A 145 7.37 6.19 -15.98
N LEU A 146 6.78 6.75 -17.05
CA LEU A 146 5.64 7.65 -16.92
C LEU A 146 4.39 6.93 -16.39
N ALA A 147 3.97 5.82 -17.00
CA ALA A 147 2.78 5.08 -16.57
C ALA A 147 2.95 4.50 -15.18
N TRP A 148 4.13 3.94 -14.88
CA TRP A 148 4.47 3.46 -13.54
C TRP A 148 4.41 4.60 -12.50
N LEU A 149 5.00 5.76 -12.78
CA LEU A 149 5.00 6.90 -11.87
C LEU A 149 3.57 7.39 -11.58
N ILE A 150 2.72 7.46 -12.60
CA ILE A 150 1.29 7.80 -12.42
C ILE A 150 0.62 6.77 -11.50
N GLY A 151 0.80 5.48 -11.77
CA GLY A 151 0.26 4.41 -10.94
C GLY A 151 0.76 4.46 -9.50
N ALA A 152 2.05 4.72 -9.30
CA ALA A 152 2.67 4.86 -7.98
C ALA A 152 2.18 6.11 -7.22
N MET A 153 1.92 7.22 -7.90
CA MET A 153 1.32 8.41 -7.27
C MET A 153 -0.11 8.15 -6.81
N ILE A 154 -0.93 7.49 -7.64
CA ILE A 154 -2.29 7.08 -7.28
C ILE A 154 -2.24 6.14 -6.08
N LEU A 155 -1.36 5.15 -6.12
CA LEU A 155 -1.12 4.22 -5.04
C LEU A 155 -0.78 4.93 -3.72
N LEU A 156 0.26 5.75 -3.70
CA LEU A 156 0.68 6.48 -2.51
C LEU A 156 -0.43 7.38 -1.95
N TYR A 157 -1.18 8.02 -2.83
CA TYR A 157 -2.27 8.89 -2.40
C TYR A 157 -3.42 8.09 -1.78
N LEU A 158 -3.95 7.09 -2.49
CA LEU A 158 -5.14 6.36 -2.07
C LEU A 158 -4.86 5.28 -1.01
N PHE A 159 -3.71 4.61 -1.08
CA PHE A 159 -3.40 3.47 -0.22
C PHE A 159 -2.60 3.86 1.03
N ALA A 160 -1.85 4.96 1.00
CA ALA A 160 -1.04 5.37 2.13
C ALA A 160 -1.47 6.74 2.69
N TYR A 161 -1.51 7.81 1.87
CA TYR A 161 -1.77 9.14 2.40
C TYR A 161 -3.19 9.34 2.93
N VAL A 162 -4.23 8.98 2.16
CA VAL A 162 -5.61 9.28 2.53
C VAL A 162 -6.06 8.45 3.73
N VAL A 163 -5.65 7.20 3.80
CA VAL A 163 -6.13 6.21 4.78
C VAL A 163 -5.34 6.18 6.10
N HIS A 164 -4.20 6.90 6.18
CA HIS A 164 -3.44 7.07 7.43
C HIS A 164 -3.77 8.40 8.15
N ARG A 165 -4.83 9.09 7.73
CA ARG A 165 -5.28 10.29 8.44
C ARG A 165 -5.71 9.95 9.88
N PRO A 166 -5.44 10.85 10.83
CA PRO A 166 -4.89 12.21 10.72
C PRO A 166 -3.36 12.32 10.63
N HIS A 167 -2.59 11.22 10.50
CA HIS A 167 -1.13 11.13 10.38
C HIS A 167 -0.32 11.41 11.66
N GLU A 168 -0.98 11.73 12.75
CA GLU A 168 -0.33 12.17 14.00
C GLU A 168 -0.63 11.22 15.16
N GLN A 169 -1.62 10.33 14.98
CA GLN A 169 -2.03 9.41 16.03
C GLN A 169 -1.29 8.09 15.90
N VAL A 170 -0.78 7.61 17.02
CA VAL A 170 -0.09 6.33 17.15
C VAL A 170 -0.92 5.41 18.03
N GLY A 171 -1.03 4.15 17.65
CA GLY A 171 -1.68 3.12 18.45
C GLY A 171 -2.81 2.41 17.75
N ARG A 172 -3.04 1.21 18.25
CA ARG A 172 -4.02 0.29 17.68
C ARG A 172 -5.39 0.90 17.56
N TYR A 173 -6.09 1.08 16.65
CA TYR A 173 -7.35 1.77 16.34
C TYR A 173 -7.18 3.25 15.89
N LEU A 174 -6.02 3.90 16.16
CA LEU A 174 -5.88 5.34 15.96
C LEU A 174 -4.97 5.69 14.78
N ASP A 175 -4.08 4.79 14.42
CA ASP A 175 -2.99 4.99 13.45
C ASP A 175 -3.45 5.06 11.98
N THR A 176 -4.65 4.56 11.70
CA THR A 176 -5.25 4.55 10.36
C THR A 176 -6.73 4.86 10.41
N SER A 177 -7.33 5.15 9.26
CA SER A 177 -8.74 5.54 9.17
C SER A 177 -9.57 4.61 8.30
N THR A 178 -10.88 4.67 8.54
CA THR A 178 -11.92 4.16 7.63
C THR A 178 -12.59 5.31 6.91
N ILE A 179 -12.77 5.20 5.59
CA ILE A 179 -13.45 6.21 4.77
C ILE A 179 -14.73 5.60 4.18
N LEU A 180 -15.86 6.05 4.68
CA LEU A 180 -17.17 5.54 4.27
C LEU A 180 -17.65 6.23 2.99
N LEU A 181 -17.80 5.45 1.95
CA LEU A 181 -18.40 5.88 0.69
C LEU A 181 -19.93 5.73 0.75
N ARG A 182 -20.66 6.62 0.08
CA ARG A 182 -22.11 6.62 -0.02
C ARG A 182 -22.60 6.66 -1.47
N GLY A 183 -23.90 6.43 -1.64
CA GLY A 183 -24.57 6.51 -2.95
C GLY A 183 -24.56 5.20 -3.73
N PRO A 184 -25.17 5.23 -4.94
CA PRO A 184 -25.41 4.02 -5.74
C PRO A 184 -24.13 3.38 -6.27
N LEU A 185 -23.05 4.15 -6.43
CA LEU A 185 -21.76 3.66 -6.91
C LEU A 185 -20.83 3.16 -5.79
N ARG A 186 -21.28 3.15 -4.52
CA ARG A 186 -20.45 2.75 -3.36
C ARG A 186 -19.70 1.44 -3.60
N THR A 187 -20.39 0.41 -4.04
CA THR A 187 -19.79 -0.91 -4.26
C THR A 187 -18.70 -0.86 -5.34
N LEU A 188 -18.98 -0.22 -6.47
CA LEU A 188 -17.99 -0.05 -7.53
C LEU A 188 -16.75 0.71 -7.06
N LEU A 189 -16.95 1.80 -6.32
CA LEU A 189 -15.86 2.63 -5.81
C LEU A 189 -15.03 1.88 -4.75
N ASN A 190 -15.66 1.09 -3.87
CA ASN A 190 -14.94 0.22 -2.95
C ASN A 190 -14.07 -0.80 -3.71
N TRP A 191 -14.58 -1.43 -4.76
CA TRP A 191 -13.81 -2.34 -5.61
C TRP A 191 -12.67 -1.63 -6.35
N LEU A 192 -12.90 -0.46 -6.91
CA LEU A 192 -11.85 0.34 -7.55
C LEU A 192 -10.78 0.78 -6.55
N TRP A 193 -11.17 1.03 -5.31
CA TRP A 193 -10.22 1.31 -4.22
C TRP A 193 -9.65 0.03 -3.59
N MET A 194 -10.00 -1.14 -4.08
CA MET A 194 -9.61 -2.44 -3.51
C MET A 194 -9.91 -2.54 -2.00
N TYR A 195 -11.02 -1.94 -1.57
CA TYR A 195 -11.45 -1.83 -0.17
C TYR A 195 -10.43 -1.19 0.79
N GLN A 196 -9.40 -0.52 0.27
CA GLN A 196 -8.38 0.13 1.10
C GLN A 196 -8.92 1.36 1.84
N ASN A 197 -10.08 1.87 1.47
CA ASN A 197 -10.83 2.83 2.27
C ASN A 197 -11.24 2.31 3.66
N TYR A 198 -11.11 1.01 3.94
CA TYR A 198 -11.24 0.37 5.26
C TYR A 198 -9.88 0.00 5.87
N HIS A 199 -8.87 0.83 5.68
CA HIS A 199 -7.48 0.51 6.04
C HIS A 199 -7.25 0.27 7.54
N SER A 200 -8.08 0.87 8.39
CA SER A 200 -8.08 0.59 9.83
C SER A 200 -8.41 -0.89 10.15
N ILE A 201 -9.27 -1.53 9.33
CA ILE A 201 -9.54 -2.95 9.46
C ILE A 201 -8.31 -3.78 9.07
N HIS A 202 -7.61 -3.35 8.02
CA HIS A 202 -6.37 -3.99 7.61
C HIS A 202 -5.30 -3.94 8.72
N HIS A 203 -5.05 -2.79 9.33
CA HIS A 203 -4.08 -2.66 10.42
C HIS A 203 -4.47 -3.49 11.67
N LEU A 204 -5.76 -3.62 11.96
CA LEU A 204 -6.24 -4.44 13.06
C LEU A 204 -6.18 -5.96 12.76
N PHE A 205 -6.46 -6.34 11.53
CA PHE A 205 -6.62 -7.74 11.11
C PHE A 205 -5.91 -8.01 9.76
N PRO A 206 -4.59 -7.92 9.69
CA PRO A 206 -3.84 -7.91 8.42
C PRO A 206 -3.88 -9.23 7.64
N ARG A 207 -4.45 -10.29 8.23
CA ARG A 207 -4.65 -11.58 7.55
C ARG A 207 -6.05 -11.76 6.98
N VAL A 208 -6.96 -10.82 7.21
CA VAL A 208 -8.27 -10.83 6.57
C VAL A 208 -8.09 -10.32 5.13
N PRO A 209 -8.63 -11.00 4.12
CA PRO A 209 -8.51 -10.56 2.74
C PRO A 209 -9.27 -9.24 2.51
N PHE A 210 -8.73 -8.37 1.66
CA PHE A 210 -9.23 -7.00 1.44
C PHE A 210 -10.73 -6.92 1.11
N TYR A 211 -11.28 -7.88 0.37
CA TYR A 211 -12.69 -7.88 -0.03
C TYR A 211 -13.65 -8.18 1.14
N GLN A 212 -13.14 -8.55 2.31
CA GLN A 212 -13.93 -8.75 3.53
C GLN A 212 -13.87 -7.54 4.49
N TYR A 213 -13.05 -6.52 4.24
CA TYR A 213 -12.86 -5.40 5.17
C TYR A 213 -14.16 -4.65 5.45
N ALA A 214 -14.98 -4.38 4.43
CA ALA A 214 -16.24 -3.67 4.62
C ALA A 214 -17.20 -4.42 5.55
N LYS A 215 -17.34 -5.74 5.36
CA LYS A 215 -18.19 -6.58 6.21
C LYS A 215 -17.66 -6.62 7.65
N LEU A 216 -16.35 -6.84 7.81
CA LEU A 216 -15.76 -6.87 9.14
C LEU A 216 -15.89 -5.51 9.86
N TYR A 217 -15.77 -4.40 9.12
CA TYR A 217 -16.03 -3.08 9.68
C TYR A 217 -17.47 -2.94 10.16
N GLU A 218 -18.46 -3.37 9.37
CA GLU A 218 -19.87 -3.35 9.76
C GLU A 218 -20.13 -4.17 11.05
N ASP A 219 -19.44 -5.31 11.21
CA ASP A 219 -19.56 -6.17 12.39
C ASP A 219 -18.94 -5.55 13.67
N ILE A 220 -17.97 -4.64 13.55
CA ILE A 220 -17.24 -4.05 14.70
C ILE A 220 -17.28 -2.51 14.75
N GLU A 221 -18.13 -1.85 13.96
CA GLU A 221 -18.19 -0.39 13.86
C GLU A 221 -18.35 0.28 15.24
N GLU A 222 -19.23 -0.24 16.08
CA GLU A 222 -19.44 0.29 17.43
C GLU A 222 -18.19 0.23 18.29
N ILE A 223 -17.43 -0.87 18.19
CA ILE A 223 -16.16 -1.03 18.90
C ILE A 223 -15.13 -0.03 18.38
N MET A 224 -15.04 0.12 17.05
CA MET A 224 -14.12 1.07 16.41
C MET A 224 -14.39 2.51 16.91
N LEU A 225 -15.65 2.92 16.87
CA LEU A 225 -16.06 4.24 17.33
C LEU A 225 -15.83 4.44 18.83
N ALA A 226 -16.15 3.44 19.66
CA ALA A 226 -15.91 3.49 21.11
C ALA A 226 -14.42 3.57 21.45
N LYS A 227 -13.52 3.04 20.60
CA LYS A 227 -12.06 3.14 20.74
C LYS A 227 -11.48 4.43 20.15
N GLY A 228 -12.31 5.31 19.60
CA GLY A 228 -11.88 6.58 19.02
C GLY A 228 -11.23 6.45 17.63
N ALA A 229 -11.47 5.33 16.94
CA ALA A 229 -10.92 5.13 15.60
C ALA A 229 -11.33 6.28 14.65
N PRO A 230 -10.39 6.82 13.85
CA PRO A 230 -10.72 7.85 12.87
C PRO A 230 -11.61 7.28 11.76
N VAL A 231 -12.86 7.68 11.74
CA VAL A 231 -13.83 7.31 10.69
C VAL A 231 -14.26 8.58 9.99
N TYR A 232 -14.14 8.58 8.67
CA TYR A 232 -14.54 9.69 7.83
C TYR A 232 -15.65 9.28 6.86
N ARG A 233 -16.47 10.25 6.49
CA ARG A 233 -17.50 10.10 5.46
C ARG A 233 -17.20 11.06 4.32
N VAL A 234 -17.33 10.57 3.08
CA VAL A 234 -17.26 11.45 1.91
C VAL A 234 -18.56 12.24 1.78
N THR A 235 -18.45 13.56 1.75
CA THR A 235 -19.54 14.51 1.53
C THR A 235 -19.20 15.42 0.37
N THR A 236 -20.14 16.27 -0.06
CA THR A 236 -19.90 17.30 -1.08
C THR A 236 -18.89 18.35 -0.62
N GLY A 237 -18.69 18.52 0.69
CA GLY A 237 -17.69 19.40 1.28
C GLY A 237 -16.32 18.77 1.53
N GLY A 238 -16.16 17.47 1.23
CA GLY A 238 -14.92 16.72 1.46
C GLY A 238 -15.07 15.58 2.47
N LEU A 239 -14.00 15.30 3.23
CA LEU A 239 -14.02 14.29 4.29
C LEU A 239 -14.51 14.89 5.61
N GLU A 240 -15.61 14.37 6.12
CA GLU A 240 -16.20 14.74 7.39
C GLU A 240 -16.01 13.62 8.42
N GLN A 241 -15.48 13.94 9.59
CA GLN A 241 -15.26 12.95 10.64
C GLN A 241 -16.58 12.52 11.26
N VAL A 242 -16.77 11.23 11.42
CA VAL A 242 -17.91 10.65 12.11
C VAL A 242 -17.65 10.69 13.61
N VAL A 243 -18.42 11.49 14.33
CA VAL A 243 -18.37 11.56 15.79
C VAL A 243 -19.34 10.52 16.36
N PRO A 244 -18.91 9.69 17.32
CA PRO A 244 -19.83 8.77 17.99
C PRO A 244 -20.99 9.54 18.64
N ARG A 245 -22.21 9.16 18.34
CA ARG A 245 -23.35 9.61 19.15
C ARG A 245 -23.33 8.75 20.41
N PHE A 246 -22.66 9.21 21.44
CA PHE A 246 -22.88 8.64 22.76
C PHE A 246 -24.34 8.90 23.11
N VAL A 247 -25.12 7.83 23.22
CA VAL A 247 -26.45 7.90 23.82
C VAL A 247 -26.20 8.32 25.27
N THR A 248 -26.55 9.58 25.57
CA THR A 248 -26.61 10.13 26.94
C THR A 248 -27.72 9.42 27.71
#